data_2a71c77b743b9e2a517d809157c79066
#
_entry.id   2a71c77b743b9e2a517d809157c79066
#
_cell.length_a   1.000
_cell.length_b   1.000
_cell.length_c   1.000
_cell.angle_alpha   90.00
_cell.angle_beta   90.00
_cell.angle_gamma   90.00
#
_symmetry.space_group_name_H-M   'P 1'
#
loop_
_entity.id
_entity.type
_entity.pdbx_description
1 polymer ?
#
loop_
_entity_poly.entity_id
_entity_poly.type
_entity_poly.pdbx_seq_one_letter_code
_entity_poly.pdbx_strand_id
1 'polypeptide(L)'
;MNNYLELLKLILPEFLINHFDLVNNSKNGEVMHLYFEERNTTPREESRRILIAHGFHKEVTIQDFPLRGNTVYLHVKRRRWLDKTTREVVQRDWNLVAQGTRMTTEFATFLKEISRY
;
A
#
# COMPACT_ATOMS: atom_id res chain seq x y z
N MET A 1 19.65 9.68 -2.47
CA MET A 1 18.92 10.71 -2.91
C MET A 1 17.65 10.25 -3.50
N ASN A 2 16.68 11.01 -3.36
CA ASN A 2 15.48 10.56 -3.75
C ASN A 2 14.53 11.56 -4.25
N ASN A 3 14.99 12.29 -5.28
CA ASN A 3 14.11 13.10 -6.08
C ASN A 3 12.99 12.28 -6.66
N TYR A 4 13.27 11.02 -6.89
CA TYR A 4 12.29 10.07 -7.38
C TYR A 4 11.16 9.88 -6.39
N LEU A 5 11.48 9.69 -5.12
CA LEU A 5 10.47 9.50 -4.07
C LEU A 5 9.65 10.78 -3.87
N GLU A 6 10.31 11.94 -3.88
CA GLU A 6 9.60 13.21 -3.75
C GLU A 6 8.65 13.44 -4.92
N LEU A 7 9.06 13.04 -6.12
CA LEU A 7 8.20 13.13 -7.29
C LEU A 7 6.98 12.24 -7.16
N LEU A 8 7.18 11.01 -6.69
CA LEU A 8 6.07 10.07 -6.50
C LEU A 8 5.04 10.59 -5.49
N LYS A 9 5.49 11.31 -4.46
CA LYS A 9 4.58 11.90 -3.48
C LYS A 9 3.64 12.94 -4.08
N LEU A 10 4.01 13.53 -5.19
CA LEU A 10 3.19 14.53 -5.86
C LEU A 10 2.11 13.91 -6.74
N ILE A 11 2.29 12.66 -7.17
CA ILE A 11 1.43 12.05 -8.17
C ILE A 11 0.68 10.81 -7.66
N LEU A 12 1.07 10.27 -6.51
CA LEU A 12 0.43 9.10 -5.93
C LEU A 12 -0.15 9.45 -4.56
N PRO A 13 -1.15 8.68 -4.09
CA PRO A 13 -1.69 8.91 -2.76
C PRO A 13 -0.58 8.87 -1.70
N GLU A 14 -0.59 9.86 -0.82
CA GLU A 14 0.46 10.02 0.18
C GLU A 14 0.58 8.79 1.09
N PHE A 15 -0.55 8.23 1.52
CA PHE A 15 -0.50 7.09 2.42
C PHE A 15 0.13 5.85 1.76
N LEU A 16 0.01 5.74 0.44
CA LEU A 16 0.64 4.65 -0.31
C LEU A 16 2.17 4.78 -0.21
N ILE A 17 2.67 6.00 -0.42
CA ILE A 17 4.11 6.26 -0.33
C ILE A 17 4.61 6.09 1.11
N ASN A 18 3.79 6.41 2.10
CA ASN A 18 4.19 6.34 3.50
C ASN A 18 4.26 4.91 4.04
N HIS A 19 3.52 3.98 3.46
CA HIS A 19 3.43 2.62 4.00
C HIS A 19 3.95 1.54 3.07
N PHE A 20 4.25 1.87 1.82
CA PHE A 20 4.66 0.89 0.82
C PHE A 20 5.94 1.32 0.13
N ASP A 21 6.69 0.34 -0.35
CA ASP A 21 7.84 0.56 -1.22
C ASP A 21 7.45 0.23 -2.65
N LEU A 22 7.88 1.06 -3.59
CA LEU A 22 7.76 0.76 -5.01
C LEU A 22 8.87 -0.24 -5.35
N VAL A 23 8.50 -1.48 -5.64
CA VAL A 23 9.47 -2.55 -5.84
C VAL A 23 9.67 -2.91 -7.29
N ASN A 24 8.76 -2.51 -8.17
CA ASN A 24 8.92 -2.77 -9.60
C ASN A 24 8.01 -1.84 -10.38
N ASN A 25 8.32 -1.65 -11.64
CA ASN A 25 7.47 -0.92 -12.56
C ASN A 25 7.69 -1.43 -13.98
N SER A 26 6.68 -1.24 -14.82
CA SER A 26 6.79 -1.56 -16.23
C SER A 26 5.86 -0.65 -17.01
N LYS A 27 6.19 -0.49 -18.29
CA LYS A 27 5.34 0.25 -19.21
C LYS A 27 5.26 -0.52 -20.51
N ASN A 28 4.05 -0.77 -20.95
CA ASN A 28 3.80 -1.50 -22.20
C ASN A 28 2.79 -0.70 -23.00
N GLY A 29 3.28 -0.05 -24.07
CA GLY A 29 2.46 0.88 -24.82
C GLY A 29 2.03 2.06 -23.94
N GLU A 30 0.73 2.28 -23.81
CA GLU A 30 0.17 3.35 -22.99
C GLU A 30 -0.36 2.85 -21.66
N VAL A 31 0.16 1.72 -21.19
CA VAL A 31 -0.22 1.13 -19.91
C VAL A 31 1.00 1.06 -19.01
N MET A 32 0.85 1.65 -17.81
CA MET A 32 1.91 1.62 -16.79
C MET A 32 1.47 0.74 -15.63
N HIS A 33 2.41 -0.07 -15.14
CA HIS A 33 2.20 -0.89 -13.95
C HIS A 33 3.20 -0.50 -12.88
N LEU A 34 2.71 -0.21 -11.68
CA LEU A 34 3.53 0.10 -10.54
C LEU A 34 3.26 -0.94 -9.46
N TYR A 35 4.32 -1.54 -8.91
CA TYR A 35 4.21 -2.65 -7.96
C TYR A 35 4.69 -2.20 -6.60
N PHE A 36 3.82 -2.32 -5.60
CA PHE A 36 4.09 -1.87 -4.24
C PHE A 36 3.99 -3.03 -3.27
N GLU A 37 4.90 -3.03 -2.29
CA GLU A 37 4.85 -3.97 -1.17
C GLU A 37 4.88 -3.18 0.13
N GLU A 38 4.00 -3.54 1.06
CA GLU A 38 3.94 -2.88 2.36
C GLU A 38 5.24 -3.07 3.11
N ARG A 39 5.74 -2.00 3.73
CA ARG A 39 6.97 -2.06 4.51
C ARG A 39 6.79 -2.93 5.74
N ASN A 40 7.89 -3.52 6.20
CA ASN A 40 7.89 -4.31 7.43
C ASN A 40 7.99 -3.39 8.65
N THR A 41 6.99 -2.54 8.81
CA THR A 41 6.84 -1.66 9.98
C THR A 41 5.57 -2.09 10.67
N THR A 42 5.69 -2.68 11.84
CA THR A 42 4.55 -3.27 12.54
C THR A 42 3.50 -2.22 12.88
N PRO A 43 2.20 -2.59 12.84
CA PRO A 43 1.13 -1.65 13.17
C PRO A 43 1.24 -1.15 14.60
N ARG A 44 0.99 0.15 14.81
CA ARG A 44 1.05 0.75 16.15
C ARG A 44 0.00 0.17 17.09
N GLU A 45 -1.17 -0.13 16.57
CA GLU A 45 -2.27 -0.71 17.37
C GLU A 45 -1.92 -2.09 17.91
N GLU A 46 -0.88 -2.72 17.35
CA GLU A 46 -0.42 -4.04 17.75
C GLU A 46 0.90 -4.00 18.52
N SER A 47 1.22 -2.85 19.12
CA SER A 47 2.53 -2.61 19.75
C SER A 47 2.82 -3.53 20.93
N ARG A 48 1.80 -4.15 21.52
CA ARG A 48 1.98 -5.07 22.64
C ARG A 48 2.31 -6.49 22.19
N ARG A 49 2.22 -6.78 20.92
CA ARG A 49 2.49 -8.09 20.37
C ARG A 49 3.94 -8.21 19.92
N ILE A 50 4.44 -9.43 19.91
CA ILE A 50 5.75 -9.72 19.35
C ILE A 50 5.53 -10.26 17.94
N LEU A 51 5.68 -9.38 16.95
CA LEU A 51 5.33 -9.67 15.57
C LEU A 51 6.56 -9.92 14.71
N ILE A 52 6.45 -10.92 13.84
CA ILE A 52 7.44 -11.14 12.78
C ILE A 52 6.74 -11.14 11.43
N ALA A 53 7.48 -10.78 10.41
CA ALA A 53 6.95 -10.77 9.05
C ALA A 53 6.48 -12.17 8.67
N HIS A 54 5.32 -12.26 8.02
CA HIS A 54 4.68 -13.53 7.66
C HIS A 54 4.11 -13.47 6.24
N GLY A 55 4.88 -12.93 5.30
CA GLY A 55 4.47 -12.84 3.91
C GLY A 55 3.45 -11.75 3.64
N PHE A 56 2.72 -11.91 2.58
CA PHE A 56 1.76 -10.93 2.09
C PHE A 56 0.42 -11.57 1.81
N HIS A 57 -0.62 -10.76 1.85
CA HIS A 57 -1.91 -11.13 1.29
C HIS A 57 -1.82 -11.16 -0.24
N LYS A 58 -2.83 -11.74 -0.87
CA LYS A 58 -2.94 -11.73 -2.32
C LYS A 58 -2.87 -10.30 -2.84
N GLU A 59 -2.14 -10.14 -3.94
CA GLU A 59 -1.99 -8.83 -4.59
C GLU A 59 -3.34 -8.27 -5.02
N VAL A 60 -3.53 -6.98 -4.82
CA VAL A 60 -4.71 -6.23 -5.27
C VAL A 60 -4.27 -5.29 -6.38
N THR A 61 -5.02 -5.27 -7.49
CA THR A 61 -4.74 -4.37 -8.60
C THR A 61 -5.79 -3.28 -8.63
N ILE A 62 -5.34 -2.04 -8.65
CA ILE A 62 -6.19 -0.86 -8.61
C ILE A 62 -5.84 0.04 -9.79
N GLN A 63 -6.86 0.47 -10.55
CA GLN A 63 -6.65 1.44 -11.60
C GLN A 63 -6.62 2.84 -10.96
N ASP A 64 -5.55 3.56 -11.21
CA ASP A 64 -5.38 4.91 -10.73
C ASP A 64 -5.71 5.91 -11.84
N PHE A 65 -5.51 7.20 -11.58
CA PHE A 65 -5.68 8.24 -12.58
C PHE A 65 -4.71 8.06 -13.73
N PRO A 66 -5.14 8.40 -14.95
CA PRO A 66 -4.20 8.42 -16.08
C PRO A 66 -3.06 9.40 -15.79
N LEU A 67 -1.86 9.02 -16.22
CA LEU A 67 -0.68 9.86 -16.06
C LEU A 67 -0.06 10.07 -17.44
N ARG A 68 -0.12 11.30 -17.91
CA ARG A 68 0.41 11.67 -19.22
C ARG A 68 -0.14 10.79 -20.34
N GLY A 69 -1.45 10.54 -20.31
CA GLY A 69 -2.11 9.74 -21.33
C GLY A 69 -1.94 8.22 -21.15
N ASN A 70 -1.24 7.78 -20.12
CA ASN A 70 -1.08 6.36 -19.83
C ASN A 70 -2.12 5.91 -18.81
N THR A 71 -2.70 4.74 -19.02
CA THR A 71 -3.47 4.07 -17.97
C THR A 71 -2.51 3.56 -16.92
N VAL A 72 -2.82 3.77 -15.65
CA VAL A 72 -1.95 3.38 -14.54
C VAL A 72 -2.63 2.33 -13.68
N TYR A 73 -1.95 1.22 -13.46
CA TYR A 73 -2.39 0.18 -12.54
C TYR A 73 -1.42 0.10 -11.36
N LEU A 74 -1.98 0.14 -10.15
CA LEU A 74 -1.23 -0.04 -8.93
C LEU A 74 -1.43 -1.46 -8.45
N HIS A 75 -0.34 -2.20 -8.31
CA HIS A 75 -0.35 -3.56 -7.81
C HIS A 75 0.17 -3.53 -6.39
N VAL A 76 -0.67 -3.87 -5.43
CA VAL A 76 -0.40 -3.62 -4.02
C VAL A 76 -0.44 -4.94 -3.25
N LYS A 77 0.65 -5.25 -2.56
CA LYS A 77 0.72 -6.37 -1.64
C LYS A 77 0.74 -5.85 -0.21
N ARG A 78 -0.28 -6.23 0.57
CA ARG A 78 -0.35 -5.89 1.99
C ARG A 78 0.33 -6.96 2.79
N ARG A 79 1.08 -6.54 3.81
CA ARG A 79 1.89 -7.44 4.63
C ARG A 79 1.06 -8.11 5.71
N ARG A 80 1.47 -9.31 6.07
CA ARG A 80 0.95 -10.07 7.20
C ARG A 80 2.06 -10.22 8.22
N TRP A 81 1.68 -10.27 9.50
CA TRP A 81 2.60 -10.54 10.60
C TRP A 81 2.07 -11.68 11.42
N LEU A 82 2.98 -12.43 12.01
CA LEU A 82 2.65 -13.53 12.93
C LEU A 82 3.01 -13.09 14.34
N ASP A 83 2.04 -13.20 15.25
CA ASP A 83 2.30 -13.04 16.67
C ASP A 83 2.99 -14.32 17.18
N LYS A 84 4.22 -14.17 17.62
CA LYS A 84 5.03 -15.33 18.07
C LYS A 84 4.45 -16.01 19.31
N THR A 85 3.71 -15.26 20.10
CA THR A 85 3.15 -15.78 21.36
C THR A 85 1.84 -16.52 21.14
N THR A 86 0.91 -15.90 20.41
CA THR A 86 -0.44 -16.44 20.22
C THR A 86 -0.60 -17.24 18.95
N ARG A 87 0.34 -17.10 18.02
CA ARG A 87 0.28 -17.69 16.67
C ARG A 87 -0.80 -17.08 15.78
N GLU A 88 -1.40 -15.99 16.20
CA GLU A 88 -2.36 -15.28 15.37
C GLU A 88 -1.65 -14.52 14.26
N VAL A 89 -2.31 -14.44 13.10
CA VAL A 89 -1.85 -13.62 11.98
C VAL A 89 -2.56 -12.29 12.06
N VAL A 90 -1.81 -11.20 12.04
CA VAL A 90 -2.37 -9.84 12.10
C VAL A 90 -1.95 -9.05 10.90
N GLN A 91 -2.71 -8.01 10.61
CA GLN A 91 -2.45 -7.08 9.52
C GLN A 91 -2.75 -5.66 9.98
N ARG A 92 -2.28 -4.67 9.23
CA ARG A 92 -2.57 -3.28 9.53
C ARG A 92 -4.05 -3.01 9.30
N ASP A 93 -4.64 -2.23 10.19
CA ASP A 93 -6.03 -1.78 10.04
C ASP A 93 -6.02 -0.51 9.19
N TRP A 94 -6.37 -0.65 7.93
CA TRP A 94 -6.35 0.46 6.99
C TRP A 94 -7.42 1.51 7.28
N ASN A 95 -8.51 1.11 7.93
CA ASN A 95 -9.51 2.08 8.38
C ASN A 95 -8.95 2.98 9.49
N LEU A 96 -8.14 2.40 10.37
CA LEU A 96 -7.49 3.18 11.42
C LEU A 96 -6.44 4.13 10.82
N VAL A 97 -5.69 3.67 9.83
CA VAL A 97 -4.72 4.51 9.11
C VAL A 97 -5.43 5.69 8.44
N ALA A 98 -6.64 5.47 7.93
CA ALA A 98 -7.41 6.50 7.25
C ALA A 98 -7.88 7.61 8.20
N GLN A 99 -7.99 7.32 9.49
CA GLN A 99 -8.38 8.33 10.47
C GLN A 99 -7.31 9.42 10.52
N GLY A 100 -7.75 10.67 10.48
CA GLY A 100 -6.83 11.80 10.44
C GLY A 100 -6.23 12.08 9.07
N THR A 101 -6.57 11.29 8.07
CA THR A 101 -6.14 11.49 6.70
C THR A 101 -7.25 12.17 5.93
N ARG A 102 -6.89 13.14 5.08
CA ARG A 102 -7.88 13.79 4.23
C ARG A 102 -8.48 12.76 3.27
N MET A 103 -9.81 12.65 3.30
CA MET A 103 -10.52 11.69 2.45
C MET A 103 -10.80 12.32 1.09
N THR A 104 -10.06 11.89 0.09
CA THR A 104 -10.33 12.21 -1.30
C THR A 104 -11.07 11.05 -1.94
N THR A 105 -11.68 11.30 -3.10
CA THR A 105 -12.36 10.23 -3.85
C THR A 105 -11.38 9.10 -4.18
N GLU A 106 -10.17 9.46 -4.57
CA GLU A 106 -9.13 8.50 -4.93
C GLU A 106 -8.74 7.64 -3.73
N PHE A 107 -8.54 8.28 -2.59
CA PHE A 107 -8.20 7.55 -1.37
C PHE A 107 -9.33 6.64 -0.95
N ALA A 108 -10.57 7.12 -1.00
CA ALA A 108 -11.72 6.30 -0.64
C ALA A 108 -11.83 5.06 -1.52
N THR A 109 -11.64 5.21 -2.82
CA THR A 109 -11.65 4.10 -3.77
C THR A 109 -10.53 3.12 -3.45
N PHE A 110 -9.32 3.63 -3.22
CA PHE A 110 -8.17 2.80 -2.88
C PHE A 110 -8.41 2.02 -1.58
N LEU A 111 -8.88 2.72 -0.54
CA LEU A 111 -9.15 2.12 0.76
C LEU A 111 -10.18 1.00 0.64
N LYS A 112 -11.23 1.23 -0.13
CA LYS A 112 -12.27 0.22 -0.37
C LYS A 112 -11.67 -1.04 -1.01
N GLU A 113 -10.80 -0.86 -1.98
CA GLU A 113 -10.20 -2.00 -2.68
C GLU A 113 -9.27 -2.80 -1.79
N ILE A 114 -8.42 -2.13 -0.99
CA ILE A 114 -7.48 -2.87 -0.14
C ILE A 114 -8.14 -3.44 1.11
N SER A 115 -9.28 -2.93 1.54
CA SER A 115 -9.96 -3.47 2.72
C SER A 115 -10.94 -4.59 2.40
N ARG A 116 -11.06 -4.98 1.14
CA ARG A 116 -11.92 -6.12 0.75
C ARG A 116 -11.39 -7.45 1.26
N TYR A 117 -10.13 -7.53 1.54
CA TYR A 117 -9.48 -8.80 1.85
C TYR A 117 -8.98 -8.84 3.31
#